data_f354f581444110599a81dd658c616a67
#
_entry.id   f354f581444110599a81dd658c616a67
#
_cell.length_a   1.000
_cell.length_b   1.000
_cell.length_c   1.000
_cell.angle_alpha   90.00
_cell.angle_beta   90.00
_cell.angle_gamma   90.00
#
_symmetry.space_group_name_H-M   'P 1'
#
loop_
_entity.id
_entity.type
_entity.pdbx_description
1 polymer ?
#
loop_
_entity_poly.entity_id
_entity_poly.type
_entity_poly.pdbx_seq_one_letter_code
_entity_poly.pdbx_strand_id
1 'polypeptide(L)'
;MSEFMSQSMTREAALRIGLAARELDIFSVTELVMALAAKLDLPLTEDKLAKLTVDDLRAIAPNADADNLKHAVRLLWGEGIAGSELPTLDAYRDGDMPGSIRVACASNLEENIDGHFGSCERFLIYQVSASEVRLVAARPTLEAEQAEDRNVFRAGLISDCQVVYVQSIGGPAAAKVVRAGAHPVTIPRSTPAREIMARLQVTLHKPPPWLAKAMGVKAPSLEKFAAAALADSLENSLEES
;
A
#
# COMPACT_ATOMS: atom_id res chain seq x y z
N MET A 1 -9.11 32.35 10.79
CA MET A 1 -9.28 30.97 11.28
C MET A 1 -8.02 30.11 11.12
N SER A 2 -7.29 30.24 10.02
CA SER A 2 -6.04 29.48 9.76
C SER A 2 -4.88 29.81 10.72
N GLU A 3 -4.69 31.08 11.10
CA GLU A 3 -3.62 31.48 12.02
C GLU A 3 -3.85 31.03 13.47
N PHE A 4 -5.10 30.97 13.91
CA PHE A 4 -5.44 30.50 15.26
C PHE A 4 -5.15 29.01 15.41
N MET A 5 -5.38 28.20 14.38
CA MET A 5 -5.05 26.77 14.39
C MET A 5 -3.54 26.51 14.35
N SER A 6 -2.76 27.37 13.72
CA SER A 6 -1.29 27.21 13.63
C SER A 6 -0.57 27.45 14.96
N GLN A 7 -1.16 28.21 15.90
CA GLN A 7 -0.61 28.45 17.25
C GLN A 7 -1.15 27.50 18.32
N SER A 8 -2.19 26.72 17.99
CA SER A 8 -2.91 25.88 18.96
C SER A 8 -2.49 24.42 18.96
N MET A 9 -1.70 23.98 17.99
CA MET A 9 -1.20 22.60 17.91
C MET A 9 0.07 22.51 17.06
N THR A 10 0.87 21.45 17.28
CA THR A 10 2.01 21.12 16.44
C THR A 10 1.52 20.49 15.11
N ARG A 11 2.38 20.51 14.08
CA ARG A 11 2.08 19.88 12.80
C ARG A 11 1.83 18.36 12.94
N GLU A 12 2.63 17.73 13.80
CA GLU A 12 2.53 16.30 14.10
C GLU A 12 1.21 15.98 14.83
N ALA A 13 0.86 16.76 15.87
CA ALA A 13 -0.42 16.60 16.56
C ALA A 13 -1.61 16.77 15.60
N ALA A 14 -1.54 17.74 14.67
CA ALA A 14 -2.58 17.93 13.64
C ALA A 14 -2.74 16.72 12.74
N LEU A 15 -1.62 16.11 12.33
CA LEU A 15 -1.62 14.87 11.54
C LEU A 15 -2.29 13.72 12.31
N ARG A 16 -1.87 13.49 13.56
CA ARG A 16 -2.42 12.43 14.43
C ARG A 16 -3.93 12.57 14.63
N ILE A 17 -4.38 13.78 14.90
CA ILE A 17 -5.81 14.07 15.07
C ILE A 17 -6.58 13.86 13.75
N GLY A 18 -6.02 14.27 12.63
CA GLY A 18 -6.64 14.06 11.31
C GLY A 18 -6.81 12.58 10.97
N LEU A 19 -5.81 11.75 11.26
CA LEU A 19 -5.89 10.30 11.06
C LEU A 19 -6.90 9.66 12.01
N ALA A 20 -6.91 10.02 13.28
CA ALA A 20 -7.87 9.52 14.27
C ALA A 20 -9.31 9.91 13.93
N ALA A 21 -9.57 11.11 13.43
CA ALA A 21 -10.90 11.54 12.99
C ALA A 21 -11.43 10.70 11.82
N ARG A 22 -10.56 10.36 10.87
CA ARG A 22 -10.91 9.47 9.74
C ARG A 22 -11.27 8.06 10.21
N GLU A 23 -10.54 7.54 11.20
CA GLU A 23 -10.78 6.22 11.76
C GLU A 23 -12.12 6.16 12.51
N LEU A 24 -12.48 7.23 13.21
CA LEU A 24 -13.74 7.30 13.95
C LEU A 24 -14.98 7.44 13.07
N ASP A 25 -14.83 7.97 11.85
CA ASP A 25 -15.88 8.16 10.81
C ASP A 25 -17.18 8.85 11.28
N ILE A 26 -17.20 9.44 12.47
CA ILE A 26 -18.35 10.10 13.09
C ILE A 26 -18.08 11.56 13.43
N PHE A 27 -16.84 12.03 13.24
CA PHE A 27 -16.41 13.39 13.51
C PHE A 27 -15.70 14.01 12.31
N SER A 28 -15.98 15.27 12.05
CA SER A 28 -15.05 16.07 11.29
C SER A 28 -13.77 16.30 12.11
N VAL A 29 -12.64 16.53 11.42
CA VAL A 29 -11.37 16.85 12.08
C VAL A 29 -11.52 18.04 13.03
N THR A 30 -12.33 19.04 12.65
CA THR A 30 -12.57 20.23 13.47
C THR A 30 -13.29 19.91 14.78
N GLU A 31 -14.32 19.06 14.74
CA GLU A 31 -15.07 18.64 15.93
C GLU A 31 -14.18 17.85 16.89
N LEU A 32 -13.34 16.93 16.37
CA LEU A 32 -12.41 16.18 17.19
C LEU A 32 -11.34 17.09 17.81
N VAL A 33 -10.80 18.06 17.07
CA VAL A 33 -9.88 19.07 17.58
C VAL A 33 -10.50 19.85 18.73
N MET A 34 -11.74 20.32 18.59
CA MET A 34 -12.44 21.09 19.64
C MET A 34 -12.68 20.23 20.88
N ALA A 35 -13.11 18.99 20.73
CA ALA A 35 -13.33 18.07 21.84
C ALA A 35 -12.03 17.73 22.58
N LEU A 36 -10.93 17.50 21.86
CA LEU A 36 -9.62 17.26 22.44
C LEU A 36 -9.07 18.52 23.13
N ALA A 37 -9.25 19.71 22.55
CA ALA A 37 -8.84 20.97 23.16
C ALA A 37 -9.58 21.27 24.47
N ALA A 38 -10.87 20.94 24.53
CA ALA A 38 -11.66 21.07 25.75
C ALA A 38 -11.19 20.13 26.88
N LYS A 39 -10.60 18.98 26.53
CA LYS A 39 -10.12 17.98 27.50
C LYS A 39 -8.67 18.17 27.91
N LEU A 40 -7.80 18.55 26.98
CA LEU A 40 -6.34 18.54 27.17
C LEU A 40 -5.74 19.94 27.35
N ASP A 41 -6.53 20.97 27.22
CA ASP A 41 -6.09 22.36 27.09
C ASP A 41 -5.15 22.63 25.90
N LEU A 42 -5.10 23.86 25.42
CA LEU A 42 -4.21 24.28 24.35
C LEU A 42 -2.80 24.61 24.89
N PRO A 43 -1.75 24.47 24.10
CA PRO A 43 -1.72 23.87 22.77
C PRO A 43 -1.84 22.34 22.82
N LEU A 44 -2.40 21.74 21.76
CA LEU A 44 -2.40 20.30 21.58
C LEU A 44 -1.01 19.85 21.10
N THR A 45 -0.35 19.02 21.88
CA THR A 45 0.99 18.49 21.61
C THR A 45 0.97 16.96 21.63
N GLU A 46 1.99 16.35 21.06
CA GLU A 46 2.19 14.91 21.02
C GLU A 46 2.16 14.30 22.43
N ASP A 47 2.84 14.92 23.39
CA ASP A 47 2.90 14.47 24.78
C ASP A 47 1.53 14.47 25.48
N LYS A 48 0.65 15.38 25.08
CA LYS A 48 -0.73 15.44 25.60
C LYS A 48 -1.59 14.35 24.93
N LEU A 49 -1.46 14.19 23.62
CA LEU A 49 -2.18 13.14 22.87
C LEU A 49 -1.78 11.75 23.34
N ALA A 50 -0.51 11.52 23.67
CA ALA A 50 -0.02 10.23 24.18
C ALA A 50 -0.58 9.83 25.56
N LYS A 51 -1.23 10.74 26.29
CA LYS A 51 -1.88 10.46 27.58
C LYS A 51 -3.35 10.06 27.45
N LEU A 52 -3.94 10.19 26.26
CA LEU A 52 -5.33 9.82 26.05
C LEU A 52 -5.54 8.31 26.19
N THR A 53 -6.64 7.93 26.79
CA THR A 53 -7.06 6.54 26.91
C THR A 53 -8.23 6.23 25.97
N VAL A 54 -8.52 4.96 25.78
CA VAL A 54 -9.72 4.52 25.02
C VAL A 54 -10.99 5.02 25.68
N ASP A 55 -11.04 5.09 27.02
CA ASP A 55 -12.21 5.57 27.75
C ASP A 55 -12.40 7.08 27.60
N ASP A 56 -11.29 7.84 27.50
CA ASP A 56 -11.33 9.26 27.17
C ASP A 56 -11.93 9.50 25.79
N LEU A 57 -11.50 8.71 24.80
CA LEU A 57 -11.99 8.85 23.45
C LEU A 57 -13.45 8.34 23.33
N ARG A 58 -13.82 7.32 24.10
CA ARG A 58 -15.21 6.84 24.19
C ARG A 58 -16.15 7.91 24.78
N ALA A 59 -15.67 8.69 25.76
CA ALA A 59 -16.46 9.80 26.31
C ALA A 59 -16.70 10.91 25.25
N ILE A 60 -15.75 11.13 24.35
CA ILE A 60 -15.88 12.06 23.22
C ILE A 60 -16.77 11.48 22.12
N ALA A 61 -16.59 10.20 21.81
CA ALA A 61 -17.21 9.49 20.68
C ALA A 61 -18.01 8.25 21.16
N PRO A 62 -19.13 8.42 21.88
CA PRO A 62 -19.83 7.31 22.52
C PRO A 62 -20.45 6.31 21.53
N ASN A 63 -20.69 6.73 20.29
CA ASN A 63 -21.29 5.91 19.24
C ASN A 63 -20.26 5.26 18.31
N ALA A 64 -18.96 5.47 18.53
CA ALA A 64 -17.91 4.87 17.73
C ALA A 64 -17.76 3.38 18.06
N ASP A 65 -17.40 2.59 17.04
CA ASP A 65 -17.06 1.18 17.22
C ASP A 65 -15.86 1.00 18.16
N ALA A 66 -15.88 -0.08 18.95
CA ALA A 66 -14.85 -0.31 19.97
C ALA A 66 -13.45 -0.54 19.37
N ASP A 67 -13.37 -1.12 18.20
CA ASP A 67 -12.07 -1.37 17.54
C ASP A 67 -11.56 -0.11 16.85
N ASN A 68 -12.46 0.70 16.27
CA ASN A 68 -12.13 2.03 15.74
C ASN A 68 -11.64 2.97 16.86
N LEU A 69 -12.26 2.92 18.06
CA LEU A 69 -11.78 3.68 19.23
C LEU A 69 -10.37 3.31 19.63
N LYS A 70 -10.06 2.01 19.73
CA LYS A 70 -8.71 1.52 20.05
C LYS A 70 -7.70 1.97 18.99
N HIS A 71 -8.06 1.86 17.72
CA HIS A 71 -7.20 2.25 16.60
C HIS A 71 -6.96 3.77 16.60
N ALA A 72 -8.00 4.56 16.75
CA ALA A 72 -7.90 6.01 16.83
C ALA A 72 -7.01 6.47 18.00
N VAL A 73 -7.11 5.85 19.18
CA VAL A 73 -6.22 6.15 20.33
C VAL A 73 -4.77 5.85 20.01
N ARG A 74 -4.47 4.71 19.35
CA ARG A 74 -3.11 4.36 18.93
C ARG A 74 -2.54 5.37 17.94
N LEU A 75 -3.36 5.85 16.99
CA LEU A 75 -2.98 6.93 16.09
C LEU A 75 -2.69 8.23 16.85
N LEU A 76 -3.49 8.59 17.86
CA LEU A 76 -3.23 9.76 18.71
C LEU A 76 -1.93 9.63 19.51
N TRP A 77 -1.58 8.42 19.95
CA TRP A 77 -0.28 8.15 20.61
C TRP A 77 0.91 8.24 19.63
N GLY A 78 0.65 8.26 18.34
CA GLY A 78 1.69 8.21 17.30
C GLY A 78 2.06 6.78 16.90
N GLU A 79 1.34 5.77 17.40
CA GLU A 79 1.51 4.41 16.92
C GLU A 79 0.94 4.29 15.51
N GLY A 80 1.72 3.75 14.59
CA GLY A 80 1.33 3.65 13.17
C GLY A 80 1.60 4.91 12.34
N ILE A 81 2.03 6.03 12.97
CA ILE A 81 2.42 7.26 12.28
C ILE A 81 3.93 7.28 11.99
N ALA A 82 4.72 6.51 12.71
CA ALA A 82 6.14 6.29 12.39
C ALA A 82 6.37 5.75 10.97
N GLY A 83 5.31 5.29 10.31
CA GLY A 83 5.31 4.90 8.91
C GLY A 83 4.87 5.98 7.91
N SER A 84 4.63 7.23 8.34
CA SER A 84 4.36 8.34 7.41
C SER A 84 5.63 8.85 6.74
N GLU A 85 6.82 8.53 7.25
CA GLU A 85 8.05 8.75 6.51
C GLU A 85 8.05 7.84 5.28
N LEU A 86 8.19 8.46 4.11
CA LEU A 86 8.38 7.72 2.88
C LEU A 86 9.64 6.85 3.03
N PRO A 87 9.58 5.57 2.67
CA PRO A 87 10.77 4.74 2.71
C PRO A 87 11.86 5.36 1.84
N THR A 88 13.11 5.21 2.27
CA THR A 88 14.25 5.74 1.54
C THR A 88 14.33 5.12 0.15
N LEU A 89 14.34 5.97 -0.87
CA LEU A 89 14.48 5.53 -2.25
C LEU A 89 15.90 5.09 -2.55
N ASP A 90 16.02 3.99 -3.28
CA ASP A 90 17.29 3.51 -3.79
C ASP A 90 17.75 4.38 -4.97
N ALA A 91 19.06 4.58 -5.14
CA ALA A 91 19.59 5.28 -6.28
C ALA A 91 19.31 4.50 -7.58
N TYR A 92 18.66 5.15 -8.56
CA TYR A 92 18.29 4.52 -9.82
C TYR A 92 18.27 5.55 -10.96
N ARG A 93 18.74 5.13 -12.11
CA ARG A 93 18.57 5.83 -13.39
C ARG A 93 18.02 4.85 -14.41
N ASP A 94 17.20 5.34 -15.33
CA ASP A 94 16.66 4.49 -16.39
C ASP A 94 17.79 3.82 -17.18
N GLY A 95 17.73 2.50 -17.28
CA GLY A 95 18.77 1.67 -17.92
C GLY A 95 19.76 1.01 -16.96
N ASP A 96 19.80 1.38 -15.68
CA ASP A 96 20.73 0.77 -14.70
C ASP A 96 20.51 -0.74 -14.50
N MET A 97 19.29 -1.22 -14.75
CA MET A 97 18.88 -2.61 -14.54
C MET A 97 18.30 -3.22 -15.82
N PRO A 98 19.14 -3.64 -16.79
CA PRO A 98 18.68 -4.25 -18.04
C PRO A 98 17.84 -5.51 -17.79
N GLY A 99 16.72 -5.66 -18.50
CA GLY A 99 15.82 -6.83 -18.37
C GLY A 99 14.96 -6.83 -17.10
N SER A 100 15.01 -5.78 -16.30
CA SER A 100 14.14 -5.60 -15.15
C SER A 100 12.72 -5.18 -15.56
N ILE A 101 11.79 -5.38 -14.66
CA ILE A 101 10.41 -4.89 -14.75
C ILE A 101 10.13 -3.86 -13.67
N ARG A 102 9.16 -2.98 -13.92
CA ARG A 102 8.67 -2.02 -12.95
C ARG A 102 7.43 -2.58 -12.27
N VAL A 103 7.40 -2.54 -10.95
CA VAL A 103 6.36 -3.15 -10.11
C VAL A 103 5.83 -2.10 -9.15
N ALA A 104 4.51 -1.93 -9.11
CA ALA A 104 3.84 -1.10 -8.14
C ALA A 104 3.33 -1.92 -6.95
N CYS A 105 3.40 -1.35 -5.74
CA CYS A 105 2.84 -1.93 -4.52
C CYS A 105 1.93 -0.91 -3.85
N ALA A 106 0.66 -1.25 -3.64
CA ALA A 106 -0.27 -0.39 -2.91
C ALA A 106 0.10 -0.39 -1.42
N SER A 107 0.43 0.78 -0.89
CA SER A 107 0.96 0.95 0.46
C SER A 107 0.28 2.09 1.20
N ASN A 108 0.07 1.89 2.51
CA ASN A 108 -0.34 2.90 3.47
C ASN A 108 0.78 3.18 4.46
N LEU A 109 1.44 2.13 4.98
CA LEU A 109 2.43 2.23 6.04
C LEU A 109 3.77 1.67 5.60
N GLU A 110 4.86 2.41 5.87
CA GLU A 110 6.24 1.97 5.65
C GLU A 110 6.45 1.37 4.24
N GLU A 111 7.17 0.26 4.17
CA GLU A 111 7.47 -0.48 2.94
C GLU A 111 6.63 -1.77 2.86
N ASN A 112 5.30 -1.65 3.19
CA ASN A 112 4.36 -2.77 3.20
C ASN A 112 3.38 -2.73 2.03
N ILE A 113 2.93 -3.92 1.59
CA ILE A 113 1.76 -4.09 0.73
C ILE A 113 0.55 -4.27 1.66
N ASP A 114 -0.05 -3.18 2.06
CA ASP A 114 -1.16 -3.10 3.00
C ASP A 114 -2.32 -2.23 2.48
N GLY A 115 -2.21 -1.79 1.24
CA GLY A 115 -3.19 -0.94 0.59
C GLY A 115 -4.18 -1.69 -0.31
N HIS A 116 -5.44 -1.24 -0.30
CA HIS A 116 -6.42 -1.59 -1.33
C HIS A 116 -6.23 -0.65 -2.52
N PHE A 117 -6.40 -1.14 -3.75
CA PHE A 117 -6.15 -0.32 -4.94
C PHE A 117 -6.91 1.01 -4.93
N GLY A 118 -8.18 1.00 -4.52
CA GLY A 118 -9.06 2.17 -4.57
C GLY A 118 -8.84 3.20 -3.45
N SER A 119 -8.06 2.88 -2.40
CA SER A 119 -7.92 3.72 -1.21
C SER A 119 -6.53 3.76 -0.60
N CYS A 120 -5.53 3.08 -1.17
CA CYS A 120 -4.15 3.19 -0.68
C CYS A 120 -3.67 4.63 -0.72
N GLU A 121 -2.78 5.00 0.19
CA GLU A 121 -2.22 6.36 0.26
C GLU A 121 -1.18 6.62 -0.82
N ARG A 122 -0.47 5.55 -1.24
CA ARG A 122 0.61 5.65 -2.23
C ARG A 122 0.83 4.33 -2.97
N PHE A 123 1.52 4.43 -4.11
CA PHE A 123 2.16 3.29 -4.75
C PHE A 123 3.67 3.38 -4.55
N LEU A 124 4.26 2.35 -3.94
CA LEU A 124 5.70 2.14 -3.94
C LEU A 124 6.09 1.49 -5.26
N ILE A 125 7.07 2.07 -5.94
CA ILE A 125 7.50 1.61 -7.27
C ILE A 125 8.87 0.97 -7.17
N TYR A 126 8.93 -0.31 -7.48
CA TYR A 126 10.15 -1.10 -7.51
C TYR A 126 10.61 -1.34 -8.94
N GLN A 127 11.91 -1.30 -9.13
CA GLN A 127 12.56 -1.88 -10.30
C GLN A 127 13.13 -3.23 -9.88
N VAL A 128 12.72 -4.31 -10.57
CA VAL A 128 13.02 -5.68 -10.17
C VAL A 128 13.62 -6.45 -11.34
N SER A 129 14.81 -6.96 -11.14
CA SER A 129 15.47 -7.94 -12.02
C SER A 129 15.62 -9.28 -11.30
N ALA A 130 16.07 -10.31 -11.96
CA ALA A 130 16.35 -11.61 -11.35
C ALA A 130 17.42 -11.56 -10.24
N SER A 131 18.25 -10.51 -10.20
CA SER A 131 19.39 -10.38 -9.27
C SER A 131 19.29 -9.17 -8.34
N GLU A 132 18.45 -8.18 -8.66
CA GLU A 132 18.44 -6.90 -7.93
C GLU A 132 17.04 -6.35 -7.79
N VAL A 133 16.77 -5.68 -6.65
CA VAL A 133 15.53 -4.96 -6.33
C VAL A 133 15.90 -3.57 -5.85
N ARG A 134 15.29 -2.54 -6.44
CA ARG A 134 15.42 -1.15 -5.99
C ARG A 134 14.04 -0.52 -5.83
N LEU A 135 13.81 0.18 -4.72
CA LEU A 135 12.66 1.07 -4.54
C LEU A 135 12.99 2.41 -5.20
N VAL A 136 12.39 2.67 -6.36
CA VAL A 136 12.80 3.81 -7.21
C VAL A 136 11.89 5.02 -7.12
N ALA A 137 10.65 4.85 -6.64
CA ALA A 137 9.73 5.96 -6.44
C ALA A 137 8.64 5.61 -5.40
N ALA A 138 8.06 6.65 -4.80
CA ALA A 138 6.80 6.58 -4.07
C ALA A 138 5.84 7.60 -4.70
N ARG A 139 4.68 7.14 -5.19
CA ARG A 139 3.69 7.96 -5.90
C ARG A 139 2.46 8.14 -5.04
N PRO A 140 2.22 9.32 -4.47
CA PRO A 140 1.03 9.58 -3.65
C PRO A 140 -0.23 9.51 -4.52
N THR A 141 -1.34 9.12 -3.88
CA THR A 141 -2.63 8.96 -4.57
C THR A 141 -3.66 10.01 -4.15
N LEU A 142 -3.27 10.98 -3.33
CA LEU A 142 -4.16 11.99 -2.75
C LEU A 142 -4.99 12.74 -3.82
N GLU A 143 -4.37 13.06 -4.95
CA GLU A 143 -5.05 13.76 -6.05
C GLU A 143 -6.14 12.92 -6.71
N ALA A 144 -6.13 11.59 -6.53
CA ALA A 144 -7.19 10.72 -7.03
C ALA A 144 -8.56 11.06 -6.45
N GLU A 145 -8.61 11.62 -5.23
CA GLU A 145 -9.86 11.99 -4.56
C GLU A 145 -10.60 13.14 -5.27
N GLN A 146 -9.87 13.93 -6.06
CA GLN A 146 -10.41 15.05 -6.83
C GLN A 146 -10.65 14.70 -8.32
N ALA A 147 -10.25 13.50 -8.74
CA ALA A 147 -10.40 13.06 -10.11
C ALA A 147 -11.85 12.64 -10.41
N GLU A 148 -12.33 12.89 -11.64
CA GLU A 148 -13.64 12.44 -12.11
C GLU A 148 -13.81 10.92 -11.98
N ASP A 149 -12.74 10.16 -12.28
CA ASP A 149 -12.67 8.72 -12.03
C ASP A 149 -11.38 8.37 -11.29
N ARG A 150 -11.51 8.17 -9.98
CA ARG A 150 -10.39 7.86 -9.08
C ARG A 150 -9.59 6.62 -9.51
N ASN A 151 -10.26 5.61 -10.03
CA ASN A 151 -9.58 4.39 -10.43
C ASN A 151 -8.83 4.55 -11.77
N VAL A 152 -9.31 5.39 -12.68
CA VAL A 152 -8.57 5.74 -13.90
C VAL A 152 -7.33 6.54 -13.54
N PHE A 153 -7.47 7.54 -12.65
CA PHE A 153 -6.32 8.31 -12.18
C PHE A 153 -5.25 7.42 -11.52
N ARG A 154 -5.68 6.55 -10.58
CA ARG A 154 -4.78 5.59 -9.90
C ARG A 154 -4.10 4.62 -10.86
N ALA A 155 -4.83 4.12 -11.87
CA ALA A 155 -4.25 3.28 -12.91
C ALA A 155 -3.23 4.04 -13.78
N GLY A 156 -3.48 5.33 -14.03
CA GLY A 156 -2.53 6.22 -14.72
C GLY A 156 -1.22 6.39 -13.97
N LEU A 157 -1.26 6.47 -12.62
CA LEU A 157 -0.06 6.58 -11.79
C LEU A 157 0.91 5.39 -11.92
N ILE A 158 0.43 4.25 -12.39
CA ILE A 158 1.20 3.00 -12.51
C ILE A 158 1.24 2.44 -13.94
N SER A 159 0.93 3.27 -14.95
CA SER A 159 0.85 2.85 -16.36
C SER A 159 2.20 2.40 -16.95
N ASP A 160 3.30 2.77 -16.32
CA ASP A 160 4.67 2.33 -16.64
C ASP A 160 5.08 1.04 -15.90
N CYS A 161 4.21 0.49 -15.06
CA CYS A 161 4.47 -0.75 -14.31
C CYS A 161 3.87 -1.96 -15.02
N GLN A 162 4.58 -3.09 -14.99
CA GLN A 162 4.12 -4.36 -15.55
C GLN A 162 3.22 -5.14 -14.58
N VAL A 163 3.43 -4.94 -13.27
CA VAL A 163 2.69 -5.66 -12.22
C VAL A 163 2.29 -4.65 -11.14
N VAL A 164 1.12 -4.84 -10.53
CA VAL A 164 0.73 -4.14 -9.31
C VAL A 164 0.27 -5.13 -8.24
N TYR A 165 0.90 -5.06 -7.07
CA TYR A 165 0.49 -5.81 -5.88
C TYR A 165 -0.41 -4.95 -4.99
N VAL A 166 -1.52 -5.55 -4.55
CA VAL A 166 -2.55 -4.89 -3.73
C VAL A 166 -3.13 -5.87 -2.71
N GLN A 167 -3.66 -5.40 -1.58
CA GLN A 167 -4.43 -6.28 -0.69
C GLN A 167 -5.74 -6.73 -1.32
N SER A 168 -6.42 -5.80 -1.98
CA SER A 168 -7.63 -6.11 -2.76
C SER A 168 -7.83 -5.10 -3.88
N ILE A 169 -8.57 -5.53 -4.90
CA ILE A 169 -8.99 -4.70 -6.02
C ILE A 169 -10.36 -5.17 -6.52
N GLY A 170 -11.29 -4.24 -6.69
CA GLY A 170 -12.59 -4.55 -7.27
C GLY A 170 -12.52 -4.79 -8.79
N GLY A 171 -13.42 -5.60 -9.34
CA GLY A 171 -13.44 -5.95 -10.76
C GLY A 171 -13.36 -4.77 -11.72
N PRO A 172 -14.16 -3.70 -11.55
CA PRO A 172 -14.08 -2.51 -12.42
C PRO A 172 -12.71 -1.81 -12.36
N ALA A 173 -12.08 -1.75 -11.20
CA ALA A 173 -10.75 -1.17 -11.02
C ALA A 173 -9.68 -2.06 -11.66
N ALA A 174 -9.75 -3.39 -11.47
CA ALA A 174 -8.84 -4.34 -12.09
C ALA A 174 -8.86 -4.24 -13.63
N ALA A 175 -10.04 -4.07 -14.23
CA ALA A 175 -10.16 -3.87 -15.68
C ALA A 175 -9.45 -2.58 -16.16
N LYS A 176 -9.44 -1.50 -15.35
CA LYS A 176 -8.74 -0.25 -15.67
C LYS A 176 -7.23 -0.43 -15.57
N VAL A 177 -6.76 -1.13 -14.52
CA VAL A 177 -5.34 -1.48 -14.33
C VAL A 177 -4.82 -2.29 -15.50
N VAL A 178 -5.56 -3.32 -15.93
CA VAL A 178 -5.17 -4.15 -17.08
C VAL A 178 -5.13 -3.33 -18.38
N ARG A 179 -6.08 -2.42 -18.59
CA ARG A 179 -6.07 -1.50 -19.75
C ARG A 179 -4.89 -0.53 -19.71
N ALA A 180 -4.45 -0.14 -18.53
CA ALA A 180 -3.27 0.71 -18.34
C ALA A 180 -1.94 -0.06 -18.55
N GLY A 181 -1.99 -1.38 -18.74
CA GLY A 181 -0.82 -2.23 -19.03
C GLY A 181 -0.27 -3.01 -17.84
N ALA A 182 -0.78 -2.80 -16.64
CA ALA A 182 -0.32 -3.50 -15.44
C ALA A 182 -1.14 -4.77 -15.16
N HIS A 183 -0.49 -5.80 -14.60
CA HIS A 183 -1.15 -7.03 -14.16
C HIS A 183 -1.41 -6.97 -12.64
N PRO A 184 -2.67 -6.95 -12.18
CA PRO A 184 -2.97 -6.89 -10.76
C PRO A 184 -2.81 -8.26 -10.09
N VAL A 185 -2.11 -8.28 -8.95
CA VAL A 185 -1.91 -9.46 -8.09
C VAL A 185 -2.36 -9.12 -6.67
N THR A 186 -3.18 -9.97 -6.06
CA THR A 186 -3.67 -9.74 -4.70
C THR A 186 -2.81 -10.48 -3.67
N ILE A 187 -2.46 -9.74 -2.60
CA ILE A 187 -1.78 -10.24 -1.41
C ILE A 187 -2.72 -9.94 -0.23
N PRO A 188 -3.54 -10.90 0.24
CA PRO A 188 -4.66 -10.62 1.14
C PRO A 188 -4.26 -10.23 2.57
N ARG A 189 -2.98 -10.33 2.93
CA ARG A 189 -2.44 -9.93 4.23
C ARG A 189 -1.36 -8.88 4.04
N SER A 190 -1.27 -7.94 4.98
CA SER A 190 -0.14 -7.00 5.03
C SER A 190 1.18 -7.78 5.02
N THR A 191 2.04 -7.45 4.07
CA THR A 191 3.30 -8.17 3.84
C THR A 191 4.38 -7.16 3.45
N PRO A 192 5.62 -7.28 3.98
CA PRO A 192 6.72 -6.44 3.55
C PRO A 192 6.93 -6.54 2.02
N ALA A 193 6.98 -5.40 1.35
CA ALA A 193 7.06 -5.38 -0.11
C ALA A 193 8.34 -6.06 -0.62
N ARG A 194 9.48 -5.88 0.06
CA ARG A 194 10.75 -6.54 -0.32
C ARG A 194 10.67 -8.06 -0.26
N GLU A 195 9.88 -8.64 0.64
CA GLU A 195 9.65 -10.09 0.67
C GLU A 195 8.93 -10.57 -0.60
N ILE A 196 7.93 -9.83 -1.05
CA ILE A 196 7.21 -10.15 -2.30
C ILE A 196 8.12 -9.93 -3.51
N MET A 197 8.94 -8.88 -3.50
CA MET A 197 9.94 -8.65 -4.58
C MET A 197 10.96 -9.78 -4.64
N ALA A 198 11.44 -10.30 -3.51
CA ALA A 198 12.34 -11.46 -3.48
C ALA A 198 11.68 -12.73 -4.08
N ARG A 199 10.40 -12.97 -3.78
CA ARG A 199 9.64 -14.07 -4.41
C ARG A 199 9.47 -13.87 -5.92
N LEU A 200 9.23 -12.63 -6.34
CA LEU A 200 9.13 -12.27 -7.75
C LEU A 200 10.45 -12.50 -8.48
N GLN A 201 11.59 -12.17 -7.88
CA GLN A 201 12.93 -12.43 -8.45
C GLN A 201 13.12 -13.91 -8.81
N VAL A 202 12.73 -14.82 -7.92
CA VAL A 202 12.77 -16.27 -8.21
C VAL A 202 11.92 -16.59 -9.44
N THR A 203 10.74 -15.99 -9.54
CA THR A 203 9.82 -16.20 -10.66
C THR A 203 10.36 -15.61 -11.97
N LEU A 204 11.15 -14.53 -11.92
CA LEU A 204 11.75 -13.91 -13.11
C LEU A 204 12.77 -14.79 -13.81
N HIS A 205 13.41 -15.74 -13.10
CA HIS A 205 14.31 -16.71 -13.74
C HIS A 205 13.58 -17.64 -14.70
N LYS A 206 12.31 -17.96 -14.40
CA LYS A 206 11.47 -18.83 -15.26
C LYS A 206 10.03 -18.30 -15.26
N PRO A 207 9.80 -17.19 -15.97
CA PRO A 207 8.54 -16.47 -15.87
C PRO A 207 7.39 -17.27 -16.46
N PRO A 208 6.22 -17.31 -15.80
CA PRO A 208 5.01 -17.87 -16.40
C PRO A 208 4.59 -17.04 -17.62
N PRO A 209 3.76 -17.57 -18.53
CA PRO A 209 3.45 -16.92 -19.80
C PRO A 209 2.94 -15.48 -19.69
N TRP A 210 2.13 -15.17 -18.68
CA TRP A 210 1.61 -13.82 -18.45
C TRP A 210 2.71 -12.84 -18.07
N LEU A 211 3.68 -13.28 -17.23
CA LEU A 211 4.80 -12.45 -16.79
C LEU A 211 5.83 -12.27 -17.91
N ALA A 212 6.12 -13.34 -18.66
CA ALA A 212 6.97 -13.28 -19.85
C ALA A 212 6.41 -12.28 -20.88
N LYS A 213 5.08 -12.29 -21.10
CA LYS A 213 4.40 -11.30 -21.94
C LYS A 213 4.57 -9.88 -21.40
N ALA A 214 4.40 -9.67 -20.09
CA ALA A 214 4.58 -8.37 -19.44
C ALA A 214 6.03 -7.87 -19.54
N MET A 215 7.01 -8.80 -19.51
CA MET A 215 8.43 -8.51 -19.70
C MET A 215 8.82 -8.27 -21.18
N GLY A 216 7.93 -8.51 -22.13
CA GLY A 216 8.26 -8.46 -23.55
C GLY A 216 9.19 -9.58 -24.03
N VAL A 217 9.33 -10.67 -23.24
CA VAL A 217 10.18 -11.81 -23.59
C VAL A 217 9.34 -13.00 -24.11
N LYS A 218 9.96 -13.88 -24.90
CA LYS A 218 9.26 -15.04 -25.41
C LYS A 218 8.92 -16.00 -24.26
N ALA A 219 7.63 -16.31 -24.07
CA ALA A 219 7.21 -17.28 -23.08
C ALA A 219 7.85 -18.64 -23.35
N PRO A 220 8.23 -19.42 -22.31
CA PRO A 220 8.60 -20.83 -22.48
C PRO A 220 7.45 -21.55 -23.22
N SER A 221 7.78 -22.34 -24.24
CA SER A 221 6.74 -23.05 -25.02
C SER A 221 5.96 -24.00 -24.10
N LEU A 222 4.64 -24.07 -24.28
CA LEU A 222 3.76 -25.00 -23.54
C LEU A 222 4.21 -26.47 -23.69
N GLU A 223 4.92 -26.81 -24.77
CA GLU A 223 5.50 -28.13 -25.01
C GLU A 223 6.47 -28.59 -23.90
N LYS A 224 7.22 -27.68 -23.30
CA LYS A 224 8.09 -28.03 -22.16
C LYS A 224 7.31 -28.34 -20.88
N PHE A 225 6.16 -27.72 -20.68
CA PHE A 225 5.29 -28.05 -19.55
C PHE A 225 4.54 -29.37 -19.77
N ALA A 226 4.12 -29.66 -21.01
CA ALA A 226 3.52 -30.93 -21.37
C ALA A 226 4.52 -32.09 -21.23
N ALA A 227 5.78 -31.88 -21.61
CA ALA A 227 6.83 -32.89 -21.50
C ALA A 227 7.20 -33.16 -20.01
N ALA A 228 7.25 -32.13 -19.15
CA ALA A 228 7.50 -32.30 -17.73
C ALA A 228 6.33 -33.03 -17.02
N ALA A 229 5.09 -32.70 -17.34
CA ALA A 229 3.91 -33.37 -16.80
C ALA A 229 3.81 -34.86 -17.26
N LEU A 230 4.24 -35.18 -18.49
CA LEU A 230 4.34 -36.54 -18.97
C LEU A 230 5.47 -37.32 -18.28
N ALA A 231 6.59 -36.71 -17.99
CA ALA A 231 7.70 -37.34 -17.29
C ALA A 231 7.31 -37.69 -15.85
N ASP A 232 6.69 -36.73 -15.09
CA ASP A 232 6.18 -36.98 -13.73
C ASP A 232 5.09 -38.09 -13.71
N SER A 233 4.25 -38.16 -14.74
CA SER A 233 3.22 -39.21 -14.86
C SER A 233 3.82 -40.61 -15.12
N LEU A 234 4.93 -40.68 -15.84
CA LEU A 234 5.65 -41.92 -16.12
C LEU A 234 6.46 -42.41 -14.92
N GLU A 235 7.09 -41.51 -14.13
CA GLU A 235 7.79 -41.88 -12.91
C GLU A 235 6.82 -42.43 -11.85
N ASN A 236 5.68 -41.79 -11.64
CA ASN A 236 4.65 -42.30 -10.72
C ASN A 236 4.06 -43.65 -11.13
N SER A 237 4.00 -43.95 -12.42
CA SER A 237 3.49 -45.25 -12.92
C SER A 237 4.48 -46.39 -12.75
N LEU A 238 5.77 -46.09 -12.57
CA LEU A 238 6.83 -47.07 -12.38
C LEU A 238 7.06 -47.41 -10.89
N GLU A 239 6.63 -46.53 -9.97
CA GLU A 239 6.70 -46.78 -8.53
C GLU A 239 5.52 -47.60 -7.99
N GLU A 240 4.41 -47.74 -8.75
CA GLU A 240 3.23 -48.54 -8.38
C GLU A 240 3.24 -49.99 -8.97
N SER A 241 4.31 -50.42 -9.62
CA SER A 241 4.45 -51.76 -10.21
C SER A 241 5.53 -52.58 -9.48
#